data_0df25ecf4c1df0f0ec05e12dde38e40e
#
_entry.id   0df25ecf4c1df0f0ec05e12dde38e40e
#
_cell.length_a   1.000
_cell.length_b   1.000
_cell.length_c   1.000
_cell.angle_alpha   90.00
_cell.angle_beta   90.00
_cell.angle_gamma   90.00
#
_symmetry.space_group_name_H-M   'P 1'
#
loop_
_entity.id
_entity.type
_entity.pdbx_description
1 polymer ?
#
loop_
_entity_poly.entity_id
_entity_poly.type
_entity_poly.pdbx_seq_one_letter_code
_entity_poly.pdbx_strand_id
1 'polypeptide(L)'
;MKFFAVFLVMLLCAPALASTESSGVEATTAVTLPVDSVTVYPDGLMAVKRMGTLDTTVGEHKFVINIPDAADKSSVLLSVSNASVQRVVYDSNPVYALNISSSGPQDFALSYLMHSAGFWEPRYDLHLANDSVLLNANAVVRNRGGEDLKNVRLKLVAGLPLAVEPIYRSAQIQQAYAAEAALNEAFDLAAAPEGSSSGELETLYIFELEGRKDLAMDKEIGFPLFQENVPLVRVYTWNAYLQEEGPAVEEIRANNTMKNPWPSGTALLYRNDDYVSTIDMPYTASGTNATLVIGPSADLKVTRKLKDYNVTEKIRAITSNGRNHTVKETTETWTYHLKVESNLDRAATLEATDNLPQEAEMIDVTPKPAETTATSLKWRLQLLARQKTAIDYSYRVVTTESLDGSS
;
A
#
# COMPACT_ATOMS: atom_id res chain seq x y z
N MET A 1 41.78 6.70 111.88
CA MET A 1 42.37 7.57 110.82
C MET A 1 42.61 6.60 109.63
N LYS A 2 41.80 6.62 108.64
CA LYS A 2 41.94 5.79 107.41
C LYS A 2 41.64 6.66 106.23
N PHE A 3 42.70 6.88 105.41
CA PHE A 3 42.64 7.58 104.15
C PHE A 3 42.05 6.70 103.08
N PHE A 4 41.03 7.15 102.37
CA PHE A 4 40.45 6.54 101.20
C PHE A 4 40.94 7.33 99.98
N ALA A 5 41.72 6.65 99.16
CA ALA A 5 42.12 7.20 97.82
C ALA A 5 41.07 6.87 96.83
N VAL A 6 40.48 7.91 96.18
CA VAL A 6 39.59 7.77 95.08
C VAL A 6 40.36 7.80 93.79
N PHE A 7 40.32 6.67 93.00
CA PHE A 7 40.87 6.57 91.68
C PHE A 7 39.85 7.11 90.67
N LEU A 8 40.17 8.20 90.00
CA LEU A 8 39.37 8.76 88.93
C LEU A 8 39.75 8.12 87.61
N VAL A 9 38.91 7.20 87.03
CA VAL A 9 39.11 6.66 85.71
C VAL A 9 38.53 7.65 84.68
N MET A 10 39.44 8.35 83.97
CA MET A 10 39.02 9.09 82.76
C MET A 10 38.73 8.18 81.59
N LEU A 11 37.47 8.06 81.20
CA LEU A 11 37.03 7.37 80.00
C LEU A 11 37.19 8.33 78.81
N LEU A 12 38.20 8.08 77.95
CA LEU A 12 38.36 8.78 76.69
C LEU A 12 37.29 8.27 75.72
N CYS A 13 36.24 9.04 75.52
CA CYS A 13 35.31 8.87 74.40
C CYS A 13 35.94 9.47 73.16
N ALA A 14 36.38 8.63 72.22
CA ALA A 14 36.74 9.03 70.89
C ALA A 14 35.42 9.30 70.08
N PRO A 15 35.29 10.43 69.39
CA PRO A 15 34.16 10.66 68.50
C PRO A 15 34.30 9.72 67.29
N ALA A 16 33.35 8.76 67.14
CA ALA A 16 33.17 8.03 65.91
C ALA A 16 32.74 9.04 64.84
N LEU A 17 33.63 9.32 63.89
CA LEU A 17 33.25 9.99 62.65
C LEU A 17 32.29 9.08 61.92
N ALA A 18 30.98 9.31 62.07
CA ALA A 18 29.97 8.81 61.20
C ALA A 18 30.19 9.44 59.82
N SER A 19 30.77 8.68 58.91
CA SER A 19 30.70 8.99 57.48
C SER A 19 29.21 8.95 57.10
N THR A 20 28.59 10.12 57.00
CA THR A 20 27.33 10.29 56.26
C THR A 20 27.62 9.90 54.82
N GLU A 21 27.30 8.67 54.46
CA GLU A 21 27.02 8.34 53.06
C GLU A 21 25.92 9.29 52.62
N SER A 22 26.27 10.35 51.94
CA SER A 22 25.39 11.16 51.15
C SER A 22 24.77 10.20 50.11
N SER A 23 23.58 9.68 50.39
CA SER A 23 22.73 9.11 49.35
C SER A 23 22.40 10.27 48.41
N GLY A 24 23.33 10.55 47.48
CA GLY A 24 23.08 11.48 46.40
C GLY A 24 21.84 11.01 45.67
N VAL A 25 20.77 11.71 45.85
CA VAL A 25 19.61 11.58 44.95
C VAL A 25 20.16 11.92 43.56
N GLU A 26 20.46 10.89 42.76
CA GLU A 26 20.93 11.10 41.39
C GLU A 26 19.89 11.96 40.67
N ALA A 27 20.31 13.18 40.35
CA ALA A 27 19.44 14.16 39.73
C ALA A 27 18.95 13.62 38.36
N THR A 28 17.68 13.42 38.27
CA THR A 28 17.05 12.96 37.02
C THR A 28 16.65 14.21 36.22
N THR A 29 17.12 14.32 34.98
CA THR A 29 16.84 15.46 34.10
C THR A 29 15.70 15.10 33.14
N ALA A 30 14.61 15.87 33.16
CA ALA A 30 13.53 15.72 32.20
C ALA A 30 13.92 16.36 30.86
N VAL A 31 13.73 15.62 29.77
CA VAL A 31 14.09 16.05 28.42
C VAL A 31 12.85 16.04 27.53
N THR A 32 12.59 17.18 26.89
CA THR A 32 11.58 17.34 25.84
C THR A 32 12.27 17.86 24.59
N LEU A 33 12.29 17.06 23.54
CA LEU A 33 12.91 17.43 22.26
C LEU A 33 11.82 17.86 21.27
N PRO A 34 12.09 18.86 20.41
CA PRO A 34 11.20 19.22 19.33
C PRO A 34 11.10 18.09 18.30
N VAL A 35 9.94 17.94 17.65
CA VAL A 35 9.76 17.01 16.54
C VAL A 35 10.52 17.55 15.33
N ASP A 36 11.39 16.75 14.76
CA ASP A 36 12.13 17.06 13.54
C ASP A 36 11.44 16.49 12.30
N SER A 37 11.06 15.23 12.34
CA SER A 37 10.42 14.56 11.22
C SER A 37 9.36 13.56 11.66
N VAL A 38 8.40 13.34 10.74
CA VAL A 38 7.30 12.39 10.91
C VAL A 38 7.15 11.58 9.63
N THR A 39 7.06 10.26 9.78
CA THR A 39 6.73 9.33 8.70
C THR A 39 5.35 8.77 8.96
N VAL A 40 4.42 8.97 8.02
CA VAL A 40 3.03 8.51 8.13
C VAL A 40 2.80 7.35 7.18
N TYR A 41 2.22 6.27 7.71
CA TYR A 41 1.88 5.06 6.97
C TYR A 41 0.37 4.99 6.72
N PRO A 42 -0.09 4.27 5.67
CA PRO A 42 -1.51 4.21 5.33
C PRO A 42 -2.38 3.50 6.40
N ASP A 43 -1.77 2.57 7.16
CA ASP A 43 -2.45 1.73 8.16
C ASP A 43 -2.64 2.41 9.53
N GLY A 44 -2.29 3.69 9.65
CA GLY A 44 -2.43 4.46 10.88
C GLY A 44 -1.18 4.50 11.76
N LEU A 45 -0.10 3.84 11.34
CA LEU A 45 1.19 3.95 12.01
C LEU A 45 1.82 5.32 11.73
N MET A 46 2.44 5.91 12.73
CA MET A 46 3.24 7.12 12.63
C MET A 46 4.57 6.92 13.34
N ALA A 47 5.68 7.08 12.62
CA ALA A 47 7.01 7.12 13.19
C ALA A 47 7.43 8.58 13.41
N VAL A 48 7.82 8.91 14.64
CA VAL A 48 8.19 10.28 15.04
C VAL A 48 9.67 10.31 15.39
N LYS A 49 10.38 11.29 14.84
CA LYS A 49 11.77 11.59 15.20
C LYS A 49 11.85 12.97 15.81
N ARG A 50 12.46 13.04 16.99
CA ARG A 50 12.74 14.29 17.70
C ARG A 50 14.25 14.51 17.78
N MET A 51 14.70 15.71 17.64
CA MET A 51 16.12 16.05 17.69
C MET A 51 16.33 17.34 18.46
N GLY A 52 17.44 17.41 19.18
CA GLY A 52 17.84 18.63 19.89
C GLY A 52 19.22 18.47 20.51
N THR A 53 19.82 19.59 20.90
CA THR A 53 21.15 19.65 21.53
C THR A 53 20.99 20.08 22.97
N LEU A 54 21.64 19.38 23.90
CA LEU A 54 21.64 19.69 25.33
C LEU A 54 23.09 19.73 25.83
N ASP A 55 23.42 20.72 26.66
CA ASP A 55 24.70 20.78 27.34
C ASP A 55 24.75 19.77 28.50
N THR A 56 25.76 18.91 28.49
CA THR A 56 25.96 17.88 29.52
C THR A 56 27.39 17.88 30.02
N THR A 57 27.60 17.29 31.20
CA THR A 57 28.93 17.05 31.77
C THR A 57 29.33 15.59 31.61
N VAL A 58 30.64 15.31 31.70
CA VAL A 58 31.15 13.92 31.72
C VAL A 58 30.60 13.16 32.91
N GLY A 59 30.27 11.88 32.73
CA GLY A 59 29.82 10.97 33.80
C GLY A 59 28.46 10.36 33.55
N GLU A 60 27.92 9.75 34.60
CA GLU A 60 26.61 9.11 34.58
C GLU A 60 25.48 10.12 34.78
N HIS A 61 24.48 10.04 33.90
CA HIS A 61 23.30 10.91 33.93
C HIS A 61 22.04 10.09 33.73
N LYS A 62 20.93 10.52 34.38
CA LYS A 62 19.61 9.96 34.17
C LYS A 62 18.70 10.97 33.49
N PHE A 63 18.15 10.57 32.35
CA PHE A 63 17.22 11.39 31.57
C PHE A 63 15.84 10.75 31.54
N VAL A 64 14.81 11.49 31.93
CA VAL A 64 13.39 11.14 31.71
C VAL A 64 12.99 11.74 30.37
N ILE A 65 12.59 10.91 29.44
CA ILE A 65 12.24 11.34 28.09
C ILE A 65 10.75 11.60 28.01
N ASN A 66 10.36 12.86 27.86
CA ASN A 66 8.97 13.22 27.70
C ASN A 66 8.48 12.90 26.29
N ILE A 67 7.51 12.00 26.19
CA ILE A 67 6.84 11.59 24.93
C ILE A 67 5.33 11.58 25.15
N PRO A 68 4.51 11.70 24.07
CA PRO A 68 3.07 11.61 24.18
C PRO A 68 2.61 10.28 24.79
N ASP A 69 1.47 10.28 25.49
CA ASP A 69 0.91 9.05 26.09
C ASP A 69 0.57 7.99 25.03
N ALA A 70 0.19 8.41 23.82
CA ALA A 70 -0.09 7.54 22.68
C ALA A 70 1.14 6.89 22.06
N ALA A 71 2.36 7.27 22.47
CA ALA A 71 3.59 6.65 21.97
C ALA A 71 3.74 5.22 22.49
N ASP A 72 4.13 4.30 21.62
CA ASP A 72 4.54 2.96 22.00
C ASP A 72 5.85 3.03 22.78
N LYS A 73 5.79 2.84 24.09
CA LYS A 73 6.93 2.96 25.00
C LYS A 73 8.03 1.93 24.67
N SER A 74 7.67 0.78 24.14
CA SER A 74 8.60 -0.29 23.77
C SER A 74 9.40 0.03 22.50
N SER A 75 8.89 0.93 21.67
CA SER A 75 9.51 1.36 20.42
C SER A 75 10.49 2.54 20.58
N VAL A 76 10.61 3.08 21.81
CA VAL A 76 11.43 4.27 22.05
C VAL A 76 12.90 3.95 21.92
N LEU A 77 13.58 4.66 21.04
CA LEU A 77 15.01 4.59 20.82
C LEU A 77 15.63 5.98 21.01
N LEU A 78 16.59 6.08 21.94
CA LEU A 78 17.38 7.28 22.17
C LEU A 78 18.83 7.05 21.74
N SER A 79 19.35 7.96 20.94
CA SER A 79 20.77 8.08 20.61
C SER A 79 21.28 9.44 21.08
N VAL A 80 22.46 9.47 21.68
CA VAL A 80 23.10 10.71 22.15
C VAL A 80 24.56 10.68 21.73
N SER A 81 25.05 11.77 21.16
CA SER A 81 26.47 11.89 20.77
C SER A 81 27.38 11.76 22.01
N ASN A 82 28.53 11.12 21.83
CA ASN A 82 29.52 10.92 22.88
C ASN A 82 28.95 10.29 24.17
N ALA A 83 27.95 9.43 24.05
CA ALA A 83 27.31 8.76 25.18
C ALA A 83 27.10 7.27 24.90
N SER A 84 27.07 6.47 25.95
CA SER A 84 26.67 5.08 25.93
C SER A 84 25.48 4.84 26.84
N VAL A 85 24.48 4.13 26.34
CA VAL A 85 23.31 3.72 27.13
C VAL A 85 23.72 2.59 28.07
N GLN A 86 23.58 2.80 29.38
CA GLN A 86 23.86 1.83 30.41
C GLN A 86 22.61 1.02 30.77
N ARG A 87 21.46 1.68 30.84
CA ARG A 87 20.19 1.07 31.20
C ARG A 87 19.03 1.92 30.71
N VAL A 88 17.93 1.26 30.32
CA VAL A 88 16.64 1.87 30.04
C VAL A 88 15.58 1.26 30.94
N VAL A 89 14.71 2.10 31.50
CA VAL A 89 13.51 1.68 32.21
C VAL A 89 12.32 2.18 31.39
N TYR A 90 11.54 1.25 30.87
CA TYR A 90 10.35 1.54 30.10
C TYR A 90 9.17 1.72 31.04
N ASP A 91 8.81 2.96 31.29
CA ASP A 91 7.65 3.38 32.08
C ASP A 91 6.84 4.38 31.25
N SER A 92 5.85 5.05 31.83
CA SER A 92 5.06 6.10 31.17
C SER A 92 5.94 7.12 30.41
N ASN A 93 7.04 7.53 31.05
CA ASN A 93 8.15 8.24 30.43
C ASN A 93 9.42 7.40 30.57
N PRO A 94 10.03 6.94 29.46
CA PRO A 94 11.23 6.12 29.54
C PRO A 94 12.38 6.85 30.22
N VAL A 95 13.10 6.15 31.10
CA VAL A 95 14.25 6.67 31.82
C VAL A 95 15.53 6.03 31.30
N TYR A 96 16.41 6.83 30.74
CA TYR A 96 17.71 6.42 30.24
C TYR A 96 18.82 6.78 31.21
N ALA A 97 19.61 5.80 31.63
CA ALA A 97 20.86 6.01 32.28
C ALA A 97 21.97 6.00 31.23
N LEU A 98 22.65 7.10 31.06
CA LEU A 98 23.70 7.31 30.05
C LEU A 98 25.03 7.60 30.73
N ASN A 99 26.13 7.08 30.16
CA ASN A 99 27.47 7.53 30.51
C ASN A 99 27.97 8.43 29.39
N ILE A 100 28.15 9.72 29.71
CA ILE A 100 28.64 10.79 28.82
C ILE A 100 30.16 10.81 28.86
N SER A 101 30.82 10.73 27.71
CA SER A 101 32.28 10.65 27.60
C SER A 101 32.97 12.02 27.45
N SER A 102 32.24 13.09 27.06
CA SER A 102 32.77 14.44 26.90
C SER A 102 31.76 15.49 27.34
N SER A 103 32.23 16.55 28.00
CA SER A 103 31.41 17.70 28.41
C SER A 103 31.13 18.62 27.22
N GLY A 104 29.99 19.33 27.28
CA GLY A 104 29.54 20.30 26.30
C GLY A 104 28.24 19.88 25.61
N PRO A 105 27.93 20.51 24.46
CA PRO A 105 26.71 20.20 23.71
C PRO A 105 26.74 18.79 23.17
N GLN A 106 25.67 18.01 23.46
CA GLN A 106 25.44 16.67 22.92
C GLN A 106 24.18 16.71 22.09
N ASP A 107 24.22 16.03 20.93
CA ASP A 107 23.06 15.87 20.07
C ASP A 107 22.26 14.67 20.54
N PHE A 108 20.99 14.93 20.82
CA PHE A 108 19.98 13.94 21.20
C PHE A 108 19.09 13.67 20.01
N ALA A 109 18.97 12.41 19.61
CA ALA A 109 18.02 11.92 18.62
C ALA A 109 17.13 10.85 19.26
N LEU A 110 15.83 11.09 19.23
CA LEU A 110 14.82 10.23 19.81
C LEU A 110 13.87 9.79 18.71
N SER A 111 13.58 8.49 18.59
CA SER A 111 12.56 7.97 17.71
C SER A 111 11.60 7.06 18.46
N TYR A 112 10.34 7.05 18.03
CA TYR A 112 9.30 6.17 18.58
C TYR A 112 8.14 6.02 17.58
N LEU A 113 7.33 5.00 17.80
CA LEU A 113 6.11 4.70 17.04
C LEU A 113 4.87 5.15 17.79
N MET A 114 3.85 5.48 17.02
CA MET A 114 2.51 5.74 17.50
C MET A 114 1.52 4.99 16.61
N HIS A 115 0.69 4.13 17.20
CA HIS A 115 -0.34 3.40 16.50
C HIS A 115 -1.63 4.21 16.41
N SER A 116 -2.34 4.11 15.29
CA SER A 116 -3.58 4.86 15.02
C SER A 116 -3.45 6.38 15.17
N ALA A 117 -2.24 6.92 15.01
CA ALA A 117 -1.90 8.31 15.25
C ALA A 117 -1.71 9.15 14.00
N GLY A 118 -1.37 8.53 12.88
CA GLY A 118 -1.18 9.22 11.61
C GLY A 118 -1.81 8.44 10.46
N PHE A 119 -2.62 9.11 9.67
CA PHE A 119 -3.25 8.53 8.49
C PHE A 119 -2.97 9.40 7.30
N TRP A 120 -2.81 8.80 6.14
CA TRP A 120 -2.80 9.53 4.90
C TRP A 120 -3.43 8.73 3.77
N GLU A 121 -4.00 9.45 2.82
CA GLU A 121 -4.57 8.87 1.61
C GLU A 121 -4.28 9.79 0.42
N PRO A 122 -4.01 9.23 -0.77
CA PRO A 122 -3.95 10.03 -1.98
C PRO A 122 -5.35 10.34 -2.47
N ARG A 123 -5.58 11.59 -2.89
CA ARG A 123 -6.76 12.04 -3.62
C ARG A 123 -6.33 12.61 -4.95
N TYR A 124 -7.05 12.23 -5.97
CA TYR A 124 -6.74 12.60 -7.34
C TYR A 124 -7.85 13.45 -7.94
N ASP A 125 -7.45 14.46 -8.71
CA ASP A 125 -8.33 15.19 -9.63
C ASP A 125 -7.85 14.87 -11.05
N LEU A 126 -8.69 14.16 -11.83
CA LEU A 126 -8.40 13.70 -13.18
C LEU A 126 -9.18 14.54 -14.20
N HIS A 127 -8.51 15.38 -14.96
CA HIS A 127 -9.13 16.18 -16.02
C HIS A 127 -8.91 15.50 -17.37
N LEU A 128 -10.00 14.92 -17.92
CA LEU A 128 -9.98 14.21 -19.18
C LEU A 128 -10.01 15.14 -20.38
N ALA A 129 -9.00 14.99 -21.24
CA ALA A 129 -9.03 15.46 -22.62
C ALA A 129 -9.35 14.30 -23.59
N ASN A 130 -9.21 14.50 -24.90
CA ASN A 130 -9.53 13.49 -25.89
C ASN A 130 -8.56 12.29 -25.83
N ASP A 131 -7.27 12.56 -25.71
CA ASP A 131 -6.16 11.60 -25.81
C ASP A 131 -5.18 11.69 -24.64
N SER A 132 -5.50 12.49 -23.62
CA SER A 132 -4.68 12.64 -22.42
C SER A 132 -5.55 12.88 -21.19
N VAL A 133 -4.98 12.67 -20.02
CA VAL A 133 -5.54 13.01 -18.72
C VAL A 133 -4.52 13.83 -17.93
N LEU A 134 -4.96 15.00 -17.45
CA LEU A 134 -4.18 15.74 -16.46
C LEU A 134 -4.49 15.14 -15.09
N LEU A 135 -3.48 14.59 -14.47
CA LEU A 135 -3.54 13.88 -13.20
C LEU A 135 -2.92 14.77 -12.12
N ASN A 136 -3.75 15.26 -11.20
CA ASN A 136 -3.32 16.00 -10.02
C ASN A 136 -3.46 15.10 -8.80
N ALA A 137 -2.38 14.80 -8.11
CA ALA A 137 -2.37 14.00 -6.90
C ALA A 137 -2.10 14.85 -5.67
N ASN A 138 -2.92 14.70 -4.64
CA ASN A 138 -2.79 15.34 -3.35
C ASN A 138 -2.71 14.27 -2.25
N ALA A 139 -1.84 14.46 -1.27
CA ALA A 139 -1.85 13.68 -0.03
C ALA A 139 -2.76 14.36 0.98
N VAL A 140 -3.77 13.69 1.45
CA VAL A 140 -4.58 14.13 2.59
C VAL A 140 -4.05 13.44 3.83
N VAL A 141 -3.50 14.22 4.75
CA VAL A 141 -2.85 13.74 5.97
C VAL A 141 -3.67 14.15 7.18
N ARG A 142 -3.86 13.23 8.11
CA ARG A 142 -4.54 13.47 9.39
C ARG A 142 -3.61 13.12 10.53
N ASN A 143 -3.40 14.07 11.44
CA ASN A 143 -2.64 13.88 12.68
C ASN A 143 -3.59 13.61 13.85
N ARG A 144 -3.45 12.45 14.50
CA ARG A 144 -4.14 12.04 15.74
C ARG A 144 -3.15 11.71 16.85
N GLY A 145 -1.92 12.19 16.76
CA GLY A 145 -0.83 11.88 17.68
C GLY A 145 -0.88 12.56 19.05
N GLY A 146 -1.93 13.34 19.33
CA GLY A 146 -2.11 13.98 20.65
C GLY A 146 -1.39 15.32 20.80
N GLU A 147 -0.66 15.80 19.80
CA GLU A 147 -0.01 17.11 19.78
C GLU A 147 -0.01 17.73 18.37
N ASP A 148 0.07 19.06 18.31
CA ASP A 148 0.33 19.78 17.06
C ASP A 148 1.77 19.53 16.63
N LEU A 149 1.97 19.10 15.39
CA LEU A 149 3.29 18.96 14.79
C LEU A 149 3.59 20.22 13.99
N LYS A 150 4.61 20.98 14.40
CA LYS A 150 4.97 22.24 13.77
C LYS A 150 6.36 22.18 13.17
N ASN A 151 6.48 22.70 11.94
CA ASN A 151 7.76 22.83 11.25
C ASN A 151 8.52 21.48 11.12
N VAL A 152 7.79 20.40 10.78
CA VAL A 152 8.33 19.03 10.67
C VAL A 152 8.62 18.65 9.22
N ARG A 153 9.63 17.82 9.00
CA ARG A 153 9.80 17.10 7.73
C ARG A 153 8.78 15.99 7.67
N LEU A 154 7.95 15.98 6.61
CA LEU A 154 6.87 15.01 6.45
C LEU A 154 7.23 14.01 5.36
N LYS A 155 7.19 12.72 5.73
CA LYS A 155 7.36 11.58 4.86
C LYS A 155 6.07 10.75 4.83
N LEU A 156 5.67 10.28 3.66
CA LEU A 156 4.47 9.46 3.46
C LEU A 156 4.89 8.14 2.83
N VAL A 157 4.52 7.04 3.45
CA VAL A 157 4.81 5.71 2.92
C VAL A 157 3.67 5.25 2.05
N ALA A 158 3.94 4.93 0.80
CA ALA A 158 3.02 4.28 -0.10
C ALA A 158 3.48 2.86 -0.41
N GLY A 159 2.55 1.93 -0.54
CA GLY A 159 2.82 0.55 -0.88
C GLY A 159 1.51 -0.19 -1.14
N LEU A 160 1.60 -1.42 -1.60
CA LEU A 160 0.45 -2.30 -1.63
C LEU A 160 0.00 -2.56 -0.19
N PRO A 161 -1.29 -2.41 0.13
CA PRO A 161 -1.78 -2.80 1.44
C PRO A 161 -1.56 -4.30 1.58
N LEU A 162 -0.60 -4.68 2.42
CA LEU A 162 -0.41 -6.07 2.80
C LEU A 162 -1.60 -6.49 3.67
N ALA A 163 -2.45 -7.35 3.14
CA ALA A 163 -3.31 -8.18 3.96
C ALA A 163 -2.44 -9.24 4.66
N VAL A 164 -1.63 -8.83 5.64
CA VAL A 164 -0.79 -9.73 6.41
C VAL A 164 -1.35 -9.85 7.82
N GLU A 165 -1.52 -11.09 8.27
CA GLU A 165 -1.93 -11.42 9.63
C GLU A 165 -1.00 -10.83 10.71
N PRO A 166 -1.49 -10.58 11.94
CA PRO A 166 -0.80 -9.78 12.97
C PRO A 166 0.60 -10.27 13.37
N ILE A 167 0.92 -11.53 13.09
CA ILE A 167 2.20 -12.18 13.49
C ILE A 167 3.41 -11.63 12.70
N TYR A 168 3.20 -11.10 11.50
CA TYR A 168 4.28 -10.56 10.67
C TYR A 168 4.50 -9.04 10.82
N ARG A 169 3.57 -8.31 11.44
CA ARG A 169 3.67 -6.86 11.63
C ARG A 169 4.90 -6.44 12.44
N SER A 170 5.23 -7.17 13.50
CA SER A 170 6.39 -6.83 14.35
C SER A 170 7.73 -6.98 13.62
N ALA A 171 7.88 -8.00 12.77
CA ALA A 171 9.10 -8.23 12.00
C ALA A 171 9.26 -7.20 10.86
N GLN A 172 8.17 -6.81 10.20
CA GLN A 172 8.18 -5.82 9.13
C GLN A 172 8.41 -4.39 9.65
N ILE A 173 7.87 -4.07 10.82
CA ILE A 173 8.14 -2.80 11.50
C ILE A 173 9.61 -2.70 11.87
N GLN A 174 10.24 -3.76 12.38
CA GLN A 174 11.67 -3.80 12.64
C GLN A 174 12.51 -3.69 11.36
N GLN A 175 12.05 -4.28 10.24
CA GLN A 175 12.71 -4.16 8.94
C GLN A 175 12.56 -2.74 8.35
N ALA A 176 11.41 -2.09 8.52
CA ALA A 176 11.21 -0.71 8.11
C ALA A 176 12.12 0.26 8.89
N TYR A 177 12.34 0.02 10.18
CA TYR A 177 13.33 0.79 10.98
C TYR A 177 14.76 0.52 10.55
N ALA A 178 15.12 -0.73 10.27
CA ALA A 178 16.43 -1.07 9.75
C ALA A 178 16.67 -0.44 8.37
N ALA A 179 15.64 -0.38 7.52
CA ALA A 179 15.71 0.30 6.23
C ALA A 179 15.80 1.83 6.37
N GLU A 180 15.09 2.43 7.33
CA GLU A 180 15.18 3.88 7.63
C GLU A 180 16.53 4.24 8.26
N ALA A 181 17.09 3.39 9.12
CA ALA A 181 18.44 3.56 9.66
C ALA A 181 19.49 3.42 8.55
N ALA A 182 19.37 2.44 7.67
CA ALA A 182 20.25 2.26 6.52
C ALA A 182 20.13 3.39 5.48
N LEU A 183 18.93 3.96 5.29
CA LEU A 183 18.72 5.13 4.45
C LEU A 183 19.37 6.39 5.06
N ASN A 184 19.30 6.58 6.38
CA ASN A 184 19.96 7.71 7.03
C ASN A 184 21.49 7.61 6.96
N GLU A 185 22.07 6.40 7.07
CA GLU A 185 23.51 6.17 6.81
C GLU A 185 23.88 6.35 5.33
N ALA A 186 22.99 5.97 4.40
CA ALA A 186 23.21 6.14 2.96
C ALA A 186 23.13 7.61 2.52
N PHE A 187 22.33 8.45 3.20
CA PHE A 187 22.28 9.89 2.91
C PHE A 187 23.53 10.64 3.39
N ASP A 188 24.23 10.16 4.42
CA ASP A 188 25.54 10.70 4.82
C ASP A 188 26.68 10.24 3.90
N LEU A 189 26.48 9.21 3.07
CA LEU A 189 27.48 8.64 2.14
C LEU A 189 27.15 8.82 0.65
N ALA A 190 26.04 9.44 0.28
CA ALA A 190 25.63 9.50 -1.13
C ALA A 190 26.26 10.61 -1.93
N ALA A 191 27.47 10.34 -2.39
CA ALA A 191 27.88 10.67 -3.75
C ALA A 191 28.07 9.33 -4.49
N ALA A 192 26.99 8.87 -5.23
CA ALA A 192 26.93 7.87 -6.32
C ALA A 192 27.87 6.64 -6.29
N PRO A 193 27.67 5.51 -6.99
CA PRO A 193 26.88 5.27 -8.20
C PRO A 193 26.02 3.99 -8.25
N GLU A 194 25.38 3.79 -9.38
CA GLU A 194 24.51 2.71 -9.87
C GLU A 194 24.98 1.27 -9.60
N GLY A 195 24.02 0.42 -9.23
CA GLY A 195 24.20 -1.02 -9.19
C GLY A 195 22.99 -1.75 -8.58
N SER A 196 22.01 -2.12 -9.42
CA SER A 196 20.85 -2.91 -9.07
C SER A 196 21.21 -4.33 -8.63
N SER A 197 20.65 -4.79 -7.51
CA SER A 197 20.41 -6.22 -7.29
C SER A 197 18.97 -6.40 -6.81
N SER A 198 18.17 -7.01 -7.68
CA SER A 198 16.78 -7.38 -7.48
C SER A 198 16.67 -8.52 -6.47
N GLY A 199 16.09 -8.23 -5.31
CA GLY A 199 15.39 -9.18 -4.47
C GLY A 199 13.99 -8.61 -4.25
N GLU A 200 12.93 -9.37 -4.58
CA GLU A 200 11.54 -9.01 -4.35
C GLU A 200 11.27 -8.87 -2.84
N LEU A 201 11.61 -7.71 -2.32
CA LEU A 201 11.02 -7.16 -1.11
C LEU A 201 10.00 -6.15 -1.61
N GLU A 202 8.75 -6.28 -1.16
CA GLU A 202 7.69 -5.31 -1.41
C GLU A 202 8.22 -3.90 -1.20
N THR A 203 8.38 -3.17 -2.29
CA THR A 203 9.07 -1.88 -2.28
C THR A 203 8.11 -0.86 -1.70
N LEU A 204 8.27 -0.57 -0.42
CA LEU A 204 7.64 0.60 0.19
C LEU A 204 8.24 1.83 -0.49
N TYR A 205 7.40 2.64 -1.09
CA TYR A 205 7.82 3.90 -1.67
C TYR A 205 7.58 5.04 -0.66
N ILE A 206 8.57 5.90 -0.47
CA ILE A 206 8.49 7.03 0.45
C ILE A 206 8.41 8.33 -0.35
N PHE A 207 7.32 9.07 -0.17
CA PHE A 207 7.20 10.45 -0.63
C PHE A 207 7.71 11.38 0.45
N GLU A 208 8.80 12.08 0.20
CA GLU A 208 9.26 13.16 1.06
C GLU A 208 8.70 14.49 0.53
N LEU A 209 7.88 15.16 1.34
CA LEU A 209 7.26 16.43 0.93
C LEU A 209 8.26 17.58 1.09
N GLU A 210 8.42 18.35 0.02
CA GLU A 210 9.35 19.51 0.01
C GLU A 210 9.03 20.52 1.12
N GLY A 211 10.07 20.95 1.81
CA GLY A 211 9.99 21.91 2.91
C GLY A 211 9.35 21.33 4.17
N ARG A 212 9.31 22.14 5.21
CA ARG A 212 8.72 21.75 6.49
C ARG A 212 7.20 22.01 6.49
N LYS A 213 6.46 21.17 7.21
CA LYS A 213 4.99 21.18 7.25
C LYS A 213 4.48 21.35 8.68
N ASP A 214 3.29 21.92 8.77
CA ASP A 214 2.51 21.96 10.00
C ASP A 214 1.34 20.98 9.89
N LEU A 215 1.17 20.12 10.89
CA LEU A 215 0.09 19.15 10.99
C LEU A 215 -0.66 19.40 12.31
N ALA A 216 -1.69 20.22 12.26
CA ALA A 216 -2.54 20.46 13.42
C ALA A 216 -3.27 19.18 13.83
N MET A 217 -3.41 18.98 15.14
CA MET A 217 -4.11 17.82 15.71
C MET A 217 -5.56 17.78 15.23
N ASP A 218 -6.03 16.58 14.90
CA ASP A 218 -7.41 16.27 14.45
C ASP A 218 -7.89 17.06 13.21
N LYS A 219 -6.94 17.55 12.39
CA LYS A 219 -7.24 18.20 11.11
C LYS A 219 -6.82 17.29 9.94
N GLU A 220 -7.58 17.38 8.86
CA GLU A 220 -7.20 16.88 7.55
C GLU A 220 -6.53 18.01 6.78
N ILE A 221 -5.33 17.76 6.31
CA ILE A 221 -4.52 18.75 5.59
C ILE A 221 -4.08 18.13 4.27
N GLY A 222 -4.41 18.80 3.17
CA GLY A 222 -4.01 18.39 1.81
C GLY A 222 -2.67 19.00 1.43
N PHE A 223 -1.77 18.16 0.87
CA PHE A 223 -0.50 18.59 0.30
C PHE A 223 -0.40 18.09 -1.13
N PRO A 224 0.02 18.92 -2.11
CA PRO A 224 0.29 18.43 -3.45
C PRO A 224 1.41 17.40 -3.44
N LEU A 225 1.20 16.27 -4.13
CA LEU A 225 2.21 15.22 -4.33
C LEU A 225 2.89 15.39 -5.68
N PHE A 226 2.10 15.40 -6.76
CA PHE A 226 2.59 15.56 -8.12
C PHE A 226 1.45 15.95 -9.07
N GLN A 227 1.83 16.47 -10.24
CA GLN A 227 0.94 16.76 -11.34
C GLN A 227 1.58 16.24 -12.63
N GLU A 228 0.82 15.54 -13.46
CA GLU A 228 1.31 14.99 -14.72
C GLU A 228 0.22 14.99 -15.78
N ASN A 229 0.59 15.27 -17.03
CA ASN A 229 -0.29 15.09 -18.18
C ASN A 229 0.10 13.79 -18.90
N VAL A 230 -0.78 12.80 -18.82
CA VAL A 230 -0.51 11.42 -19.24
C VAL A 230 -1.28 11.09 -20.49
N PRO A 231 -0.65 10.56 -21.55
CA PRO A 231 -1.36 10.00 -22.69
C PRO A 231 -2.29 8.86 -22.26
N LEU A 232 -3.48 8.80 -22.83
CA LEU A 232 -4.44 7.75 -22.53
C LEU A 232 -4.92 7.03 -23.79
N VAL A 233 -5.36 5.77 -23.58
CA VAL A 233 -6.08 4.99 -24.57
C VAL A 233 -7.47 4.67 -24.00
N ARG A 234 -8.54 5.05 -24.73
CA ARG A 234 -9.92 4.68 -24.36
C ARG A 234 -10.27 3.34 -24.96
N VAL A 235 -10.80 2.46 -24.13
CA VAL A 235 -11.26 1.13 -24.51
C VAL A 235 -12.64 0.93 -23.91
N TYR A 236 -13.53 0.33 -24.66
CA TYR A 236 -14.82 -0.14 -24.17
C TYR A 236 -14.75 -1.64 -23.96
N THR A 237 -15.18 -2.11 -22.81
CA THR A 237 -15.17 -3.55 -22.48
C THR A 237 -16.58 -4.06 -22.32
N TRP A 238 -16.84 -5.27 -22.77
CA TRP A 238 -18.11 -5.96 -22.56
C TRP A 238 -17.87 -7.44 -22.36
N ASN A 239 -18.60 -8.05 -21.41
CA ASN A 239 -18.44 -9.46 -21.07
C ASN A 239 -19.80 -10.15 -21.03
N ALA A 240 -19.99 -11.14 -21.91
CA ALA A 240 -21.22 -11.92 -22.04
C ALA A 240 -21.57 -12.74 -20.78
N TYR A 241 -20.58 -13.08 -19.96
CA TYR A 241 -20.81 -13.80 -18.70
C TYR A 241 -21.50 -12.91 -17.65
N LEU A 242 -21.20 -11.62 -17.67
CA LEU A 242 -21.78 -10.67 -16.71
C LEU A 242 -23.18 -10.19 -17.14
N GLN A 243 -23.41 -10.09 -18.43
CA GLN A 243 -24.68 -9.61 -19.00
C GLN A 243 -24.87 -10.07 -20.43
N GLU A 244 -26.07 -10.53 -20.78
CA GLU A 244 -26.41 -10.89 -22.18
C GLU A 244 -26.75 -9.68 -23.04
N GLU A 245 -27.21 -8.60 -22.43
CA GLU A 245 -27.53 -7.34 -23.09
C GLU A 245 -27.24 -6.18 -22.17
N GLY A 246 -26.51 -5.17 -22.66
CA GLY A 246 -26.23 -3.99 -21.87
C GLY A 246 -25.21 -3.05 -22.49
N PRO A 247 -24.92 -1.94 -21.80
CA PRO A 247 -23.88 -1.01 -22.20
C PRO A 247 -22.49 -1.62 -22.04
N ALA A 248 -21.58 -1.27 -22.94
CA ALA A 248 -20.16 -1.52 -22.71
C ALA A 248 -19.62 -0.54 -21.65
N VAL A 249 -18.62 -0.99 -20.90
CA VAL A 249 -17.97 -0.17 -19.86
C VAL A 249 -16.82 0.62 -20.49
N GLU A 250 -16.82 1.93 -20.32
CA GLU A 250 -15.69 2.77 -20.72
C GLU A 250 -14.54 2.62 -19.73
N GLU A 251 -13.36 2.32 -20.22
CA GLU A 251 -12.10 2.25 -19.50
C GLU A 251 -11.08 3.18 -20.12
N ILE A 252 -10.21 3.73 -19.29
CA ILE A 252 -9.04 4.48 -19.69
C ILE A 252 -7.81 3.69 -19.29
N ARG A 253 -6.89 3.49 -20.23
CA ARG A 253 -5.58 2.91 -19.97
C ARG A 253 -4.51 3.97 -20.14
N ALA A 254 -3.73 4.17 -19.08
CA ALA A 254 -2.65 5.14 -19.02
C ALA A 254 -1.38 4.51 -18.47
N ASN A 255 -0.22 4.91 -18.99
CA ASN A 255 1.07 4.43 -18.52
C ASN A 255 1.65 5.40 -17.50
N ASN A 256 2.09 4.91 -16.35
CA ASN A 256 2.83 5.71 -15.39
C ASN A 256 4.27 5.89 -15.89
N THR A 257 4.57 7.03 -16.47
CA THR A 257 5.91 7.39 -16.96
C THR A 257 6.79 8.08 -15.92
N MET A 258 6.24 8.36 -14.72
CA MET A 258 6.99 8.97 -13.61
C MET A 258 7.97 7.98 -13.00
N LYS A 259 8.96 8.51 -12.28
CA LYS A 259 9.84 7.70 -11.43
C LYS A 259 9.12 7.16 -10.18
N ASN A 260 8.08 7.86 -9.77
CA ASN A 260 7.30 7.56 -8.57
C ASN A 260 6.07 6.71 -8.92
N PRO A 261 5.63 5.80 -8.06
CA PRO A 261 4.35 5.12 -8.26
C PRO A 261 3.18 6.10 -8.14
N TRP A 262 2.05 5.73 -8.71
CA TRP A 262 0.77 6.32 -8.37
C TRP A 262 0.16 5.48 -7.24
N PRO A 263 0.04 6.01 -6.02
CA PRO A 263 -0.58 5.29 -4.91
C PRO A 263 -2.06 5.00 -5.18
N SER A 264 -2.57 3.90 -4.63
CA SER A 264 -4.02 3.62 -4.70
C SER A 264 -4.82 4.64 -3.88
N GLY A 265 -5.92 5.12 -4.44
CA GLY A 265 -6.76 6.11 -3.77
C GLY A 265 -8.03 6.46 -4.55
N THR A 266 -8.71 7.50 -4.11
CA THR A 266 -9.94 7.97 -4.74
C THR A 266 -9.62 9.07 -5.75
N ALA A 267 -10.24 9.00 -6.94
CA ALA A 267 -10.09 9.98 -7.99
C ALA A 267 -11.43 10.61 -8.36
N LEU A 268 -11.48 11.94 -8.40
CA LEU A 268 -12.57 12.72 -8.96
C LEU A 268 -12.29 12.96 -10.43
N LEU A 269 -13.22 12.54 -11.28
CA LEU A 269 -13.09 12.62 -12.73
C LEU A 269 -13.85 13.83 -13.27
N TYR A 270 -13.17 14.64 -14.07
CA TYR A 270 -13.72 15.83 -14.72
C TYR A 270 -13.57 15.72 -16.24
N ARG A 271 -14.56 16.23 -16.96
CA ARG A 271 -14.53 16.39 -18.42
C ARG A 271 -15.03 17.79 -18.77
N ASN A 272 -14.21 18.58 -19.46
CA ASN A 272 -14.50 20.00 -19.75
C ASN A 272 -14.85 20.79 -18.46
N ASP A 273 -14.13 20.54 -17.38
CA ASP A 273 -14.31 21.11 -16.03
C ASP A 273 -15.61 20.69 -15.31
N ASP A 274 -16.45 19.87 -15.93
CA ASP A 274 -17.63 19.29 -15.29
C ASP A 274 -17.26 17.98 -14.58
N TYR A 275 -17.73 17.83 -13.35
CA TYR A 275 -17.60 16.57 -12.60
C TYR A 275 -18.40 15.46 -13.30
N VAL A 276 -17.75 14.32 -13.53
CA VAL A 276 -18.34 13.14 -14.19
C VAL A 276 -18.66 12.04 -13.18
N SER A 277 -17.66 11.62 -12.42
CA SER A 277 -17.78 10.51 -11.47
C SER A 277 -16.65 10.49 -10.47
N THR A 278 -16.81 9.68 -9.44
CA THR A 278 -15.71 9.25 -8.55
C THR A 278 -15.30 7.83 -8.93
N ILE A 279 -14.02 7.61 -9.11
CA ILE A 279 -13.46 6.31 -9.50
C ILE A 279 -12.31 5.92 -8.56
N ASP A 280 -11.97 4.64 -8.56
CA ASP A 280 -10.81 4.13 -7.84
C ASP A 280 -9.55 4.26 -8.70
N MET A 281 -8.52 4.85 -8.13
CA MET A 281 -7.17 4.89 -8.70
C MET A 281 -6.39 3.69 -8.18
N PRO A 282 -6.00 2.73 -9.05
CA PRO A 282 -5.21 1.58 -8.62
C PRO A 282 -3.76 2.00 -8.32
N TYR A 283 -3.11 1.27 -7.40
CA TYR A 283 -1.65 1.40 -7.28
C TYR A 283 -1.00 1.05 -8.62
N THR A 284 -0.17 1.96 -9.12
CA THR A 284 0.47 1.81 -10.42
C THR A 284 1.96 2.10 -10.28
N ALA A 285 2.78 1.07 -10.35
CA ALA A 285 4.23 1.22 -10.27
C ALA A 285 4.77 2.04 -11.45
N SER A 286 5.96 2.62 -11.28
CA SER A 286 6.68 3.28 -12.37
C SER A 286 6.83 2.35 -13.59
N GLY A 287 6.57 2.87 -14.79
CA GLY A 287 6.65 2.13 -16.05
C GLY A 287 5.52 1.14 -16.32
N THR A 288 4.51 1.04 -15.45
CA THR A 288 3.37 0.11 -15.63
C THR A 288 2.10 0.85 -16.07
N ASN A 289 1.11 0.09 -16.56
CA ASN A 289 -0.16 0.63 -17.02
C ASN A 289 -1.21 0.59 -15.91
N ALA A 290 -1.93 1.70 -15.74
CA ALA A 290 -3.17 1.77 -15.00
C ALA A 290 -4.36 1.53 -15.92
N THR A 291 -5.40 0.85 -15.42
CA THR A 291 -6.73 0.79 -16.02
C THR A 291 -7.73 1.46 -15.10
N LEU A 292 -8.33 2.54 -15.57
CA LEU A 292 -9.31 3.34 -14.82
C LEU A 292 -10.69 3.03 -15.38
N VAL A 293 -11.57 2.49 -14.57
CA VAL A 293 -12.96 2.17 -14.94
C VAL A 293 -13.82 3.42 -14.76
N ILE A 294 -14.29 3.97 -15.88
CA ILE A 294 -15.12 5.19 -15.88
C ILE A 294 -16.58 4.86 -15.60
N GLY A 295 -17.10 3.80 -16.23
CA GLY A 295 -18.46 3.35 -16.06
C GLY A 295 -19.16 2.95 -17.36
N PRO A 296 -20.45 2.59 -17.28
CA PRO A 296 -21.23 2.15 -18.45
C PRO A 296 -21.46 3.29 -19.44
N SER A 297 -21.20 3.02 -20.71
CA SER A 297 -21.44 3.96 -21.81
C SER A 297 -22.83 3.77 -22.41
N ALA A 298 -23.67 4.79 -22.30
CA ALA A 298 -25.01 4.76 -22.93
C ALA A 298 -24.96 4.68 -24.46
N ASP A 299 -23.83 5.08 -25.06
CA ASP A 299 -23.67 5.17 -26.51
C ASP A 299 -23.11 3.90 -27.17
N LEU A 300 -22.71 2.90 -26.40
CA LEU A 300 -22.20 1.64 -26.92
C LEU A 300 -22.86 0.46 -26.22
N LYS A 301 -23.72 -0.22 -26.99
CA LYS A 301 -24.51 -1.36 -26.49
C LYS A 301 -24.12 -2.65 -27.21
N VAL A 302 -24.04 -3.73 -26.47
CA VAL A 302 -23.85 -5.09 -26.98
C VAL A 302 -25.01 -5.96 -26.55
N THR A 303 -25.51 -6.78 -27.47
CA THR A 303 -26.59 -7.74 -27.22
C THR A 303 -26.16 -9.10 -27.74
N ARG A 304 -26.12 -10.11 -26.89
CA ARG A 304 -25.85 -11.51 -27.21
C ARG A 304 -27.18 -12.24 -27.38
N LYS A 305 -27.35 -12.94 -28.48
CA LYS A 305 -28.56 -13.79 -28.73
C LYS A 305 -28.17 -15.17 -29.17
N LEU A 306 -28.77 -16.16 -28.57
CA LEU A 306 -28.74 -17.52 -29.12
C LEU A 306 -29.57 -17.56 -30.42
N LYS A 307 -28.89 -17.83 -31.54
CA LYS A 307 -29.46 -17.85 -32.85
C LYS A 307 -29.98 -19.25 -33.22
N ASP A 308 -29.27 -20.28 -32.82
CA ASP A 308 -29.60 -21.65 -33.06
C ASP A 308 -29.02 -22.56 -31.98
N TYR A 309 -29.78 -23.63 -31.67
CA TYR A 309 -29.37 -24.70 -30.77
C TYR A 309 -29.82 -26.03 -31.34
N ASN A 310 -28.88 -26.93 -31.54
CA ASN A 310 -29.17 -28.25 -32.10
C ASN A 310 -28.50 -29.35 -31.27
N VAL A 311 -29.21 -30.46 -31.09
CA VAL A 311 -28.74 -31.66 -30.40
C VAL A 311 -28.82 -32.85 -31.35
N THR A 312 -27.72 -33.56 -31.49
CA THR A 312 -27.67 -34.81 -32.23
C THR A 312 -27.13 -35.92 -31.35
N GLU A 313 -27.79 -37.11 -31.43
CA GLU A 313 -27.40 -38.27 -30.67
C GLU A 313 -26.97 -39.39 -31.63
N LYS A 314 -25.89 -40.08 -31.31
CA LYS A 314 -25.39 -41.23 -32.03
C LYS A 314 -25.00 -42.33 -31.05
N ILE A 315 -25.43 -43.56 -31.36
CA ILE A 315 -25.01 -44.74 -30.62
C ILE A 315 -23.91 -45.43 -31.43
N ARG A 316 -22.78 -45.68 -30.79
CA ARG A 316 -21.65 -46.37 -31.41
C ARG A 316 -20.98 -47.35 -30.44
N ALA A 317 -20.41 -48.42 -31.01
CA ALA A 317 -19.56 -49.31 -30.26
C ALA A 317 -18.12 -48.75 -30.24
N ILE A 318 -17.53 -48.69 -29.08
CA ILE A 318 -16.11 -48.36 -28.89
C ILE A 318 -15.39 -49.54 -28.24
N THR A 319 -14.15 -49.77 -28.60
CA THR A 319 -13.31 -50.78 -27.94
C THR A 319 -12.35 -50.08 -26.98
N SER A 320 -12.50 -50.37 -25.68
CA SER A 320 -11.60 -49.87 -24.64
C SER A 320 -11.13 -51.06 -23.79
N ASN A 321 -9.83 -51.16 -23.54
CA ASN A 321 -9.21 -52.26 -22.79
C ASN A 321 -9.56 -53.68 -23.32
N GLY A 322 -9.69 -53.80 -24.67
CA GLY A 322 -10.02 -55.07 -25.31
C GLY A 322 -11.47 -55.53 -25.17
N ARG A 323 -12.37 -54.67 -24.66
CA ARG A 323 -13.80 -54.93 -24.53
C ARG A 323 -14.59 -53.93 -25.41
N ASN A 324 -15.64 -54.40 -26.03
CA ASN A 324 -16.57 -53.55 -26.77
C ASN A 324 -17.60 -52.96 -25.78
N HIS A 325 -17.74 -51.66 -25.81
CA HIS A 325 -18.70 -50.90 -25.04
C HIS A 325 -19.62 -50.15 -25.99
N THR A 326 -20.90 -50.12 -25.68
CA THR A 326 -21.87 -49.29 -26.39
C THR A 326 -21.96 -47.93 -25.71
N VAL A 327 -21.69 -46.88 -26.45
CA VAL A 327 -21.75 -45.52 -25.93
C VAL A 327 -22.76 -44.70 -26.70
N LYS A 328 -23.46 -43.83 -25.98
CA LYS A 328 -24.28 -42.76 -26.53
C LYS A 328 -23.42 -41.50 -26.57
N GLU A 329 -23.19 -40.97 -27.75
CA GLU A 329 -22.51 -39.70 -27.98
C GLU A 329 -23.57 -38.64 -28.26
N THR A 330 -23.65 -37.63 -27.40
CA THR A 330 -24.52 -36.47 -27.55
C THR A 330 -23.67 -35.29 -27.99
N THR A 331 -24.00 -34.73 -29.15
CA THR A 331 -23.37 -33.51 -29.66
C THR A 331 -24.37 -32.37 -29.58
N GLU A 332 -24.07 -31.41 -28.77
CA GLU A 332 -24.83 -30.16 -28.64
C GLU A 332 -24.11 -29.05 -29.37
N THR A 333 -24.80 -28.29 -30.18
CA THR A 333 -24.26 -27.19 -30.98
C THR A 333 -25.00 -25.92 -30.67
N TRP A 334 -24.26 -24.88 -30.32
CA TRP A 334 -24.80 -23.53 -30.08
C TRP A 334 -24.26 -22.55 -31.12
N THR A 335 -25.15 -21.70 -31.63
CA THR A 335 -24.79 -20.59 -32.52
C THR A 335 -25.27 -19.29 -31.90
N TYR A 336 -24.34 -18.37 -31.70
CA TYR A 336 -24.60 -17.06 -31.09
C TYR A 336 -24.39 -15.93 -32.09
N HIS A 337 -25.15 -14.87 -31.88
CA HIS A 337 -25.03 -13.59 -32.56
C HIS A 337 -24.89 -12.47 -31.56
N LEU A 338 -23.73 -11.80 -31.55
CA LEU A 338 -23.47 -10.60 -30.76
C LEU A 338 -23.67 -9.38 -31.64
N LYS A 339 -24.74 -8.63 -31.41
CA LYS A 339 -24.99 -7.35 -32.06
C LYS A 339 -24.29 -6.24 -31.31
N VAL A 340 -23.48 -5.46 -31.98
CA VAL A 340 -22.76 -4.28 -31.44
C VAL A 340 -23.35 -3.03 -32.07
N GLU A 341 -23.85 -2.09 -31.25
CA GLU A 341 -24.44 -0.81 -31.68
C GLU A 341 -23.70 0.34 -31.03
N SER A 342 -22.94 1.08 -31.83
CA SER A 342 -22.25 2.29 -31.40
C SER A 342 -23.00 3.53 -31.89
N ASN A 343 -23.37 4.41 -30.95
CA ASN A 343 -23.88 5.77 -31.23
C ASN A 343 -22.79 6.83 -31.00
N LEU A 344 -21.58 6.40 -30.62
CA LEU A 344 -20.44 7.30 -30.43
C LEU A 344 -20.18 8.09 -31.72
N ASP A 345 -19.91 9.38 -31.61
CA ASP A 345 -19.57 10.28 -32.71
C ASP A 345 -18.11 10.21 -33.19
N ARG A 346 -17.33 9.31 -32.57
CA ARG A 346 -15.91 9.05 -32.82
C ARG A 346 -15.65 7.55 -32.99
N ALA A 347 -14.47 7.23 -33.53
CA ALA A 347 -13.99 5.86 -33.53
C ALA A 347 -13.71 5.36 -32.12
N ALA A 348 -13.93 4.07 -31.88
CA ALA A 348 -13.77 3.44 -30.57
C ALA A 348 -13.22 2.01 -30.69
N THR A 349 -12.48 1.59 -29.70
CA THR A 349 -12.06 0.18 -29.56
C THR A 349 -12.98 -0.51 -28.58
N LEU A 350 -13.65 -1.60 -29.03
CA LEU A 350 -14.44 -2.48 -28.18
C LEU A 350 -13.66 -3.79 -27.95
N GLU A 351 -13.46 -4.17 -26.71
CA GLU A 351 -13.02 -5.51 -26.29
C GLU A 351 -14.22 -6.27 -25.77
N ALA A 352 -14.73 -7.25 -26.56
CA ALA A 352 -15.82 -8.11 -26.18
C ALA A 352 -15.27 -9.49 -25.79
N THR A 353 -15.77 -10.02 -24.67
CA THR A 353 -15.36 -11.35 -24.17
C THR A 353 -16.58 -12.22 -24.00
N ASP A 354 -16.49 -13.48 -24.42
CA ASP A 354 -17.46 -14.52 -24.09
C ASP A 354 -16.75 -15.76 -23.55
N ASN A 355 -17.38 -16.44 -22.60
CA ASN A 355 -16.86 -17.66 -22.04
C ASN A 355 -17.43 -18.89 -22.79
N LEU A 356 -16.56 -19.86 -23.01
CA LEU A 356 -16.92 -21.14 -23.58
C LEU A 356 -17.03 -22.19 -22.48
N PRO A 357 -17.92 -23.17 -22.60
CA PRO A 357 -17.86 -24.38 -21.78
C PRO A 357 -16.51 -25.07 -21.90
N GLN A 358 -16.10 -25.75 -20.83
CA GLN A 358 -14.96 -26.65 -20.90
C GLN A 358 -15.25 -27.74 -21.98
N GLU A 359 -14.26 -28.08 -22.79
CA GLU A 359 -14.42 -29.04 -23.90
C GLU A 359 -15.22 -28.53 -25.13
N ALA A 360 -15.49 -27.21 -25.19
CA ALA A 360 -16.10 -26.63 -26.37
C ALA A 360 -15.13 -26.68 -27.57
N GLU A 361 -15.63 -27.21 -28.69
CA GLU A 361 -14.94 -27.19 -29.99
C GLU A 361 -15.56 -26.10 -30.86
N MET A 362 -14.73 -25.14 -31.32
CA MET A 362 -15.19 -24.09 -32.25
C MET A 362 -15.53 -24.68 -33.61
N ILE A 363 -16.70 -24.30 -34.14
CA ILE A 363 -17.14 -24.69 -35.49
C ILE A 363 -16.88 -23.54 -36.45
N ASP A 364 -17.33 -22.34 -36.12
CA ASP A 364 -17.18 -21.13 -36.93
C ASP A 364 -17.14 -19.89 -36.06
N VAL A 365 -16.42 -18.85 -36.53
CA VAL A 365 -16.34 -17.56 -35.82
C VAL A 365 -15.99 -16.44 -36.80
N THR A 366 -16.82 -15.40 -36.82
CA THR A 366 -16.64 -14.22 -37.68
C THR A 366 -17.05 -12.95 -36.94
N PRO A 367 -16.16 -11.93 -36.81
CA PRO A 367 -14.73 -11.95 -37.18
C PRO A 367 -13.92 -12.86 -36.24
N LYS A 368 -12.70 -13.20 -36.66
CA LYS A 368 -11.80 -13.99 -35.81
C LYS A 368 -11.52 -13.25 -34.49
N PRO A 369 -11.54 -13.95 -33.34
CA PRO A 369 -11.15 -13.37 -32.07
C PRO A 369 -9.67 -12.97 -32.07
N ALA A 370 -9.33 -11.93 -31.32
CA ALA A 370 -7.96 -11.50 -31.11
C ALA A 370 -7.20 -12.47 -30.20
N GLU A 371 -7.95 -13.11 -29.28
CA GLU A 371 -7.41 -14.09 -28.33
C GLU A 371 -8.44 -15.21 -28.16
N THR A 372 -7.97 -16.46 -28.11
CA THR A 372 -8.77 -17.65 -27.85
C THR A 372 -8.06 -18.49 -26.81
N THR A 373 -8.76 -18.81 -25.72
CA THR A 373 -8.30 -19.77 -24.72
C THR A 373 -9.20 -21.01 -24.73
N ALA A 374 -8.91 -22.01 -23.90
CA ALA A 374 -9.77 -23.20 -23.78
C ALA A 374 -11.20 -22.87 -23.33
N THR A 375 -11.39 -21.74 -22.64
CA THR A 375 -12.67 -21.38 -21.99
C THR A 375 -13.16 -19.98 -22.34
N SER A 376 -12.51 -19.25 -23.26
CA SER A 376 -12.93 -17.89 -23.61
C SER A 376 -12.53 -17.46 -25.01
N LEU A 377 -13.35 -16.58 -25.57
CA LEU A 377 -13.11 -15.85 -26.81
C LEU A 377 -13.05 -14.36 -26.48
N LYS A 378 -12.03 -13.68 -27.00
CA LYS A 378 -11.89 -12.22 -26.84
C LYS A 378 -11.72 -11.56 -28.20
N TRP A 379 -12.63 -10.68 -28.55
CA TRP A 379 -12.58 -9.87 -29.76
C TRP A 379 -12.09 -8.46 -29.43
N ARG A 380 -11.34 -7.88 -30.35
CA ARG A 380 -10.95 -6.46 -30.31
C ARG A 380 -11.39 -5.81 -31.60
N LEU A 381 -12.51 -5.10 -31.53
CA LEU A 381 -13.15 -4.46 -32.68
C LEU A 381 -12.78 -2.98 -32.74
N GLN A 382 -12.36 -2.52 -33.91
CA GLN A 382 -12.21 -1.09 -34.20
C GLN A 382 -13.54 -0.60 -34.83
N LEU A 383 -14.28 0.16 -34.05
CA LEU A 383 -15.58 0.70 -34.46
C LEU A 383 -15.37 2.09 -35.06
N LEU A 384 -16.00 2.36 -36.21
CA LEU A 384 -16.13 3.71 -36.73
C LEU A 384 -17.22 4.47 -35.98
N ALA A 385 -17.27 5.79 -36.15
CA ALA A 385 -18.35 6.61 -35.58
C ALA A 385 -19.71 6.06 -36.03
N ARG A 386 -20.62 5.89 -35.07
CA ARG A 386 -22.01 5.41 -35.28
C ARG A 386 -22.13 4.04 -36.01
N GLN A 387 -21.10 3.22 -35.90
CA GLN A 387 -21.11 1.90 -36.55
C GLN A 387 -21.97 0.90 -35.83
N LYS A 388 -22.69 0.10 -36.63
CA LYS A 388 -23.34 -1.16 -36.20
C LYS A 388 -22.61 -2.31 -36.82
N THR A 389 -22.28 -3.32 -36.03
CA THR A 389 -21.59 -4.54 -36.48
C THR A 389 -22.05 -5.74 -35.67
N ALA A 390 -21.62 -6.92 -36.06
CA ALA A 390 -21.95 -8.15 -35.33
C ALA A 390 -20.75 -9.08 -35.30
N ILE A 391 -20.81 -10.01 -34.32
CA ILE A 391 -19.94 -11.17 -34.19
C ILE A 391 -20.87 -12.39 -34.24
N ASP A 392 -20.61 -13.29 -35.17
CA ASP A 392 -21.31 -14.61 -35.25
C ASP A 392 -20.30 -15.70 -34.90
N TYR A 393 -20.65 -16.60 -34.01
CA TYR A 393 -19.82 -17.74 -33.68
C TYR A 393 -20.66 -18.96 -33.29
N SER A 394 -20.13 -20.15 -33.54
CA SER A 394 -20.73 -21.42 -33.15
C SER A 394 -19.70 -22.37 -32.57
N TYR A 395 -20.10 -23.12 -31.58
CA TYR A 395 -19.28 -24.16 -30.97
C TYR A 395 -20.15 -25.39 -30.67
N ARG A 396 -19.50 -26.53 -30.50
CA ARG A 396 -20.13 -27.76 -30.04
C ARG A 396 -19.45 -28.29 -28.79
N VAL A 397 -20.23 -29.03 -28.01
CA VAL A 397 -19.76 -29.86 -26.90
C VAL A 397 -20.20 -31.30 -27.19
N VAL A 398 -19.29 -32.25 -27.05
CA VAL A 398 -19.53 -33.67 -27.24
C VAL A 398 -19.44 -34.38 -25.91
N THR A 399 -20.53 -34.97 -25.46
CA THR A 399 -20.57 -35.79 -24.24
C THR A 399 -20.76 -37.28 -24.62
N THR A 400 -20.09 -38.16 -23.89
CA THR A 400 -20.18 -39.61 -24.11
C THR A 400 -20.63 -40.28 -22.83
N GLU A 401 -21.73 -41.04 -22.93
CA GLU A 401 -22.32 -41.82 -21.85
C GLU A 401 -22.25 -43.33 -22.19
N SER A 402 -21.78 -44.17 -21.26
CA SER A 402 -21.80 -45.63 -21.44
C SER A 402 -23.21 -46.17 -21.24
N LEU A 403 -23.69 -46.94 -22.19
CA LEU A 403 -24.96 -47.62 -22.12
C LEU A 403 -24.84 -49.03 -21.55
N ASP A 404 -23.61 -49.53 -21.37
CA ASP A 404 -23.40 -50.83 -20.73
C ASP A 404 -23.63 -50.64 -19.22
N GLY A 405 -24.71 -51.18 -18.70
CA GLY A 405 -25.10 -51.05 -17.31
C GLY A 405 -23.97 -51.46 -16.36
N SER A 406 -23.81 -50.69 -15.29
CA SER A 406 -23.00 -51.09 -14.15
C SER A 406 -23.57 -52.38 -13.55
N SER A 407 -22.98 -53.51 -13.89
CA SER A 407 -23.23 -54.79 -13.21
C SER A 407 -22.36 -54.89 -11.95
#